data_d62cef278a8d85d1144a816b6276f65c
#
_entry.id   d62cef278a8d85d1144a816b6276f65c
#
_cell.length_a   1.000
_cell.length_b   1.000
_cell.length_c   1.000
_cell.angle_alpha   90.00
_cell.angle_beta   90.00
_cell.angle_gamma   90.00
#
_symmetry.space_group_name_H-M   'P 1'
#
loop_
_entity.id
_entity.type
_entity.pdbx_description
1 polymer ?
#
loop_
_entity_poly.entity_id
_entity_poly.type
_entity_poly.pdbx_seq_one_letter_code
_entity_poly.pdbx_strand_id
1 'polypeptide(L)'
;MFAGHLGEVELAGSTLANSWATVTGFAFMTGLSGALETLCGQGFGAKMDKMLGIYLQASCIISFFFAIIISVLWSFTEPILVLLHQDPEISRAAAVYIKYLIPGFFAYGFLQNILRFLQTQSVVIPLVVFSVVPLGIHFGIVYSLVNKTSVGCRGAPMAASISIWISFLLLALYVLSPTNFRTHGPDSL
;
A
#
# COMPACT_ATOMS: atom_id res chain seq x y z
N MET A 1 -11.67 8.79 12.98
CA MET A 1 -12.89 8.48 13.75
C MET A 1 -12.57 7.52 14.92
N PHE A 2 -12.03 6.33 14.68
CA PHE A 2 -11.73 5.36 15.76
C PHE A 2 -10.64 5.81 16.75
N ALA A 3 -9.60 6.52 16.31
CA ALA A 3 -8.53 7.03 17.18
C ALA A 3 -8.99 8.16 18.13
N GLY A 4 -10.04 8.89 17.76
CA GLY A 4 -10.57 9.99 18.59
C GLY A 4 -11.24 9.56 19.90
N HIS A 5 -11.58 8.28 20.04
CA HIS A 5 -12.11 7.72 21.29
C HIS A 5 -11.03 7.30 22.30
N LEU A 6 -9.75 7.30 21.89
CA LEU A 6 -8.63 6.79 22.67
C LEU A 6 -7.83 7.88 23.40
N GLY A 7 -8.03 9.16 23.03
CA GLY A 7 -7.34 10.30 23.62
C GLY A 7 -6.85 11.31 22.57
N GLU A 8 -6.59 12.53 23.01
CA GLU A 8 -6.13 13.62 22.12
C GLU A 8 -4.72 13.36 21.58
N VAL A 9 -3.83 12.83 22.39
CA VAL A 9 -2.43 12.52 22.01
C VAL A 9 -2.39 11.41 20.95
N GLU A 10 -3.18 10.35 21.12
CA GLU A 10 -3.27 9.26 20.18
C GLU A 10 -3.87 9.70 18.83
N LEU A 11 -4.86 10.59 18.87
CA LEU A 11 -5.45 11.16 17.65
C LEU A 11 -4.43 12.04 16.92
N ALA A 12 -3.74 12.93 17.65
CA ALA A 12 -2.71 13.80 17.07
C ALA A 12 -1.55 12.96 16.50
N GLY A 13 -1.08 11.96 17.27
CA GLY A 13 -0.01 11.05 16.85
C GLY A 13 -0.37 10.23 15.61
N SER A 14 -1.59 9.70 15.53
CA SER A 14 -2.04 8.96 14.35
C SER A 14 -2.20 9.84 13.11
N THR A 15 -2.65 11.07 13.27
CA THR A 15 -2.78 12.04 12.18
C THR A 15 -1.41 12.46 11.66
N LEU A 16 -0.48 12.76 12.56
CA LEU A 16 0.91 13.08 12.22
C LEU A 16 1.59 11.90 11.52
N ALA A 17 1.40 10.68 12.03
CA ALA A 17 1.93 9.46 11.44
C ALA A 17 1.41 9.23 10.03
N ASN A 18 0.11 9.38 9.80
CA ASN A 18 -0.49 9.23 8.47
C ASN A 18 0.04 10.29 7.48
N SER A 19 0.17 11.55 7.92
CA SER A 19 0.74 12.62 7.10
C SER A 19 2.19 12.32 6.74
N TRP A 20 3.00 11.94 7.74
CA TRP A 20 4.39 11.56 7.54
C TRP A 20 4.54 10.37 6.59
N ALA A 21 3.77 9.30 6.82
CA ALA A 21 3.79 8.10 5.98
C ALA A 21 3.33 8.39 4.54
N THR A 22 2.32 9.24 4.38
CA THR A 22 1.81 9.61 3.05
C THR A 22 2.89 10.34 2.23
N VAL A 23 3.56 11.33 2.82
CA VAL A 23 4.54 12.15 2.10
C VAL A 23 5.85 11.38 1.86
N THR A 24 6.37 10.69 2.89
CA THR A 24 7.70 10.05 2.81
C THR A 24 7.68 8.66 2.21
N GLY A 25 6.54 7.98 2.20
CA GLY A 25 6.43 6.58 1.76
C GLY A 25 5.40 6.38 0.66
N PHE A 26 4.12 6.55 0.94
CA PHE A 26 3.06 6.20 0.00
C PHE A 26 3.10 7.03 -1.29
N ALA A 27 3.32 8.33 -1.23
CA ALA A 27 3.44 9.18 -2.41
C ALA A 27 4.65 8.80 -3.26
N PHE A 28 5.77 8.47 -2.62
CA PHE A 28 6.98 7.99 -3.30
C PHE A 28 6.72 6.68 -4.06
N MET A 29 6.10 5.68 -3.41
CA MET A 29 5.76 4.42 -4.06
C MET A 29 4.77 4.58 -5.21
N THR A 30 3.80 5.48 -5.06
CA THR A 30 2.84 5.80 -6.12
C THR A 30 3.55 6.45 -7.32
N GLY A 31 4.47 7.37 -7.07
CA GLY A 31 5.31 7.98 -8.12
C GLY A 31 6.18 6.96 -8.85
N LEU A 32 6.81 6.05 -8.10
CA LEU A 32 7.62 4.97 -8.67
C LEU A 32 6.79 4.03 -9.55
N SER A 33 5.58 3.67 -9.12
CA SER A 33 4.67 2.85 -9.92
C SER A 33 4.16 3.56 -11.17
N GLY A 34 4.14 4.89 -11.20
CA GLY A 34 3.82 5.70 -12.38
C GLY A 34 4.83 5.52 -13.53
N ALA A 35 6.11 5.29 -13.21
CA ALA A 35 7.11 4.94 -14.23
C ALA A 35 6.79 3.58 -14.89
N LEU A 36 6.35 2.60 -14.10
CA LEU A 36 5.89 1.31 -14.62
C LEU A 36 4.67 1.48 -15.54
N GLU A 37 3.70 2.31 -15.16
CA GLU A 37 2.52 2.61 -15.97
C GLU A 37 2.92 3.12 -17.36
N THR A 38 3.87 4.04 -17.43
CA THR A 38 4.37 4.59 -18.70
C THR A 38 5.05 3.51 -19.55
N LEU A 39 5.95 2.72 -18.96
CA LEU A 39 6.66 1.65 -19.67
C LEU A 39 5.71 0.54 -20.15
N CYS A 40 4.79 0.12 -19.30
CA CYS A 40 3.78 -0.88 -19.67
C CYS A 40 2.81 -0.35 -20.71
N GLY A 41 2.41 0.92 -20.65
CA GLY A 41 1.56 1.54 -21.68
C GLY A 41 2.23 1.54 -23.06
N GLN A 42 3.52 1.88 -23.12
CA GLN A 42 4.30 1.83 -24.37
C GLN A 42 4.46 0.37 -24.87
N GLY A 43 4.79 -0.55 -23.96
CA GLY A 43 4.95 -1.97 -24.31
C GLY A 43 3.65 -2.62 -24.81
N PHE A 44 2.52 -2.28 -24.21
CA PHE A 44 1.20 -2.74 -24.60
C PHE A 44 0.82 -2.19 -25.99
N GLY A 45 1.00 -0.88 -26.22
CA GLY A 45 0.77 -0.25 -27.52
C GLY A 45 1.66 -0.82 -28.63
N ALA A 46 2.89 -1.25 -28.30
CA ALA A 46 3.81 -1.90 -29.22
C ALA A 46 3.58 -3.43 -29.38
N LYS A 47 2.57 -4.00 -28.73
CA LYS A 47 2.27 -5.46 -28.70
C LYS A 47 3.44 -6.33 -28.24
N MET A 48 4.21 -5.83 -27.25
CA MET A 48 5.39 -6.50 -26.71
C MET A 48 5.07 -7.21 -25.38
N ASP A 49 4.18 -8.20 -25.42
CA ASP A 49 3.61 -8.86 -24.21
C ASP A 49 4.68 -9.44 -23.28
N LYS A 50 5.76 -10.00 -23.81
CA LYS A 50 6.87 -10.54 -23.00
C LYS A 50 7.59 -9.46 -22.19
N MET A 51 7.68 -8.25 -22.70
CA MET A 51 8.34 -7.12 -22.03
C MET A 51 7.51 -6.60 -20.86
N LEU A 52 6.18 -6.68 -20.93
CA LEU A 52 5.27 -6.25 -19.86
C LEU A 52 5.54 -7.00 -18.54
N GLY A 53 5.72 -8.33 -18.63
CA GLY A 53 6.07 -9.15 -17.46
C GLY A 53 7.44 -8.80 -16.87
N ILE A 54 8.42 -8.52 -17.72
CA ILE A 54 9.78 -8.11 -17.31
C ILE A 54 9.72 -6.75 -16.60
N TYR A 55 8.97 -5.78 -17.12
CA TYR A 55 8.81 -4.46 -16.50
C TYR A 55 8.13 -4.56 -15.14
N LEU A 56 7.09 -5.40 -15.00
CA LEU A 56 6.45 -5.64 -13.72
C LEU A 56 7.42 -6.24 -12.69
N GLN A 57 8.19 -7.27 -13.06
CA GLN A 57 9.18 -7.87 -12.17
C GLN A 57 10.26 -6.87 -11.75
N ALA A 58 10.81 -6.12 -12.70
CA ALA A 58 11.82 -5.10 -12.42
C ALA A 58 11.27 -4.03 -11.46
N SER A 59 10.05 -3.55 -11.70
CA SER A 59 9.41 -2.57 -10.82
C SER A 59 9.16 -3.12 -9.41
N CYS A 60 8.75 -4.38 -9.27
CA CYS A 60 8.60 -5.02 -7.96
C CYS A 60 9.93 -5.11 -7.20
N ILE A 61 11.02 -5.46 -7.88
CA ILE A 61 12.36 -5.52 -7.28
C ILE A 61 12.79 -4.12 -6.81
N ILE A 62 12.65 -3.11 -7.66
CA ILE A 62 12.99 -1.73 -7.35
C ILE A 62 12.16 -1.23 -6.16
N SER A 63 10.84 -1.45 -6.19
CA SER A 63 9.94 -1.07 -5.10
C SER A 63 10.32 -1.75 -3.77
N PHE A 64 10.77 -3.00 -3.82
CA PHE A 64 11.22 -3.73 -2.63
C PHE A 64 12.46 -3.08 -2.00
N PHE A 65 13.47 -2.71 -2.81
CA PHE A 65 14.67 -2.02 -2.30
C PHE A 65 14.31 -0.65 -1.70
N PHE A 66 13.47 0.14 -2.36
CA PHE A 66 13.03 1.42 -1.82
C PHE A 66 12.18 1.25 -0.56
N ALA A 67 11.35 0.19 -0.48
CA ALA A 67 10.60 -0.11 0.73
C ALA A 67 11.53 -0.37 1.93
N ILE A 68 12.67 -1.03 1.73
CA ILE A 68 13.68 -1.23 2.78
C ILE A 68 14.24 0.12 3.23
N ILE A 69 14.67 0.97 2.29
CA ILE A 69 15.25 2.28 2.61
C ILE A 69 14.27 3.14 3.41
N ILE A 70 13.01 3.21 2.96
CA ILE A 70 11.97 3.98 3.62
C ILE A 70 11.60 3.37 4.99
N SER A 71 11.60 2.05 5.12
CA SER A 71 11.35 1.37 6.40
C SER A 71 12.44 1.67 7.43
N VAL A 72 13.69 1.77 6.99
CA VAL A 72 14.80 2.23 7.85
C VAL A 72 14.56 3.67 8.30
N LEU A 73 14.21 4.58 7.37
CA LEU A 73 13.85 5.96 7.70
C LEU A 73 12.70 6.02 8.72
N TRP A 74 11.65 5.21 8.52
CA TRP A 74 10.50 5.14 9.41
C TRP A 74 10.82 4.58 10.80
N SER A 75 11.85 3.76 10.93
CA SER A 75 12.33 3.29 12.22
C SER A 75 12.90 4.42 13.09
N PHE A 76 13.36 5.51 12.47
CA PHE A 76 13.86 6.71 13.11
C PHE A 76 12.84 7.86 13.16
N THR A 77 11.54 7.59 13.00
CA THR A 77 10.48 8.62 12.99
C THR A 77 10.47 9.46 14.26
N GLU A 78 10.57 8.84 15.46
CA GLU A 78 10.55 9.57 16.74
C GLU A 78 11.66 10.64 16.82
N PRO A 79 12.96 10.31 16.65
CA PRO A 79 14.01 11.31 16.71
C PRO A 79 13.90 12.37 15.61
N ILE A 80 13.44 11.99 14.41
CA ILE A 80 13.26 12.96 13.32
C ILE A 80 12.15 13.96 13.66
N LEU A 81 11.01 13.51 14.15
CA LEU A 81 9.89 14.39 14.50
C LEU A 81 10.24 15.31 15.68
N VAL A 82 10.97 14.80 16.69
CA VAL A 82 11.47 15.64 17.80
C VAL A 82 12.46 16.69 17.29
N LEU A 83 13.34 16.34 16.36
CA LEU A 83 14.26 17.28 15.71
C LEU A 83 13.49 18.37 14.93
N LEU A 84 12.33 18.03 14.39
CA LEU A 84 11.41 18.98 13.72
C LEU A 84 10.54 19.79 14.71
N HIS A 85 10.90 19.81 16.00
CA HIS A 85 10.20 20.53 17.07
C HIS A 85 8.75 20.09 17.29
N GLN A 86 8.43 18.82 16.98
CA GLN A 86 7.15 18.23 17.36
C GLN A 86 7.17 17.80 18.85
N ASP A 87 6.00 17.79 19.47
CA ASP A 87 5.86 17.35 20.85
C ASP A 87 6.38 15.91 21.01
N PRO A 88 7.20 15.61 22.05
CA PRO A 88 7.78 14.28 22.25
C PRO A 88 6.75 13.16 22.47
N GLU A 89 5.62 13.44 23.13
CA GLU A 89 4.58 12.44 23.38
C GLU A 89 3.85 12.10 22.07
N ILE A 90 3.51 13.13 21.28
CA ILE A 90 2.88 12.96 19.97
C ILE A 90 3.84 12.25 19.02
N SER A 91 5.14 12.61 19.04
CA SER A 91 6.18 11.97 18.20
C SER A 91 6.35 10.48 18.52
N ARG A 92 6.29 10.11 19.80
CA ARG A 92 6.34 8.72 20.26
C ARG A 92 5.10 7.95 19.80
N ALA A 93 3.90 8.53 19.94
CA ALA A 93 2.66 7.91 19.49
C ALA A 93 2.69 7.69 17.96
N ALA A 94 3.17 8.68 17.20
CA ALA A 94 3.34 8.58 15.76
C ALA A 94 4.35 7.49 15.36
N ALA A 95 5.49 7.40 16.02
CA ALA A 95 6.49 6.38 15.76
C ALA A 95 5.99 4.95 16.02
N VAL A 96 5.22 4.75 17.08
CA VAL A 96 4.57 3.46 17.36
C VAL A 96 3.58 3.12 16.24
N TYR A 97 2.76 4.06 15.80
CA TYR A 97 1.81 3.86 14.71
C TYR A 97 2.52 3.42 13.42
N ILE A 98 3.60 4.12 13.05
CA ILE A 98 4.37 3.83 11.83
C ILE A 98 5.04 2.46 11.87
N LYS A 99 5.56 2.03 13.03
CA LYS A 99 6.16 0.68 13.15
C LYS A 99 5.18 -0.43 12.78
N TYR A 100 3.91 -0.30 13.13
CA TYR A 100 2.87 -1.27 12.74
C TYR A 100 2.40 -1.10 11.29
N LEU A 101 2.73 0.03 10.64
CA LEU A 101 2.42 0.27 9.24
C LEU A 101 3.49 -0.27 8.28
N ILE A 102 4.75 -0.44 8.75
CA ILE A 102 5.88 -0.93 7.94
C ILE A 102 5.55 -2.22 7.17
N PRO A 103 4.99 -3.30 7.79
CA PRO A 103 4.68 -4.52 7.05
C PRO A 103 3.71 -4.29 5.90
N GLY A 104 2.71 -3.43 6.10
CA GLY A 104 1.73 -3.06 5.08
C GLY A 104 2.33 -2.24 3.94
N PHE A 105 3.38 -1.47 4.23
CA PHE A 105 4.05 -0.63 3.24
C PHE A 105 4.75 -1.45 2.15
N PHE A 106 5.35 -2.60 2.49
CA PHE A 106 5.89 -3.54 1.50
C PHE A 106 4.80 -4.06 0.55
N ALA A 107 3.68 -4.52 1.12
CA ALA A 107 2.55 -4.97 0.33
C ALA A 107 1.96 -3.86 -0.54
N TYR A 108 1.95 -2.61 -0.05
CA TYR A 108 1.50 -1.45 -0.79
C TYR A 108 2.32 -1.20 -2.05
N GLY A 109 3.66 -1.27 -1.97
CA GLY A 109 4.52 -1.11 -3.13
C GLY A 109 4.23 -2.13 -4.24
N PHE A 110 4.08 -3.40 -3.87
CA PHE A 110 3.71 -4.46 -4.82
C PHE A 110 2.30 -4.28 -5.37
N LEU A 111 1.35 -3.92 -4.51
CA LEU A 111 -0.04 -3.66 -4.88
C LEU A 111 -0.13 -2.55 -5.93
N GLN A 112 0.58 -1.43 -5.73
CA GLN A 112 0.61 -0.31 -6.67
C GLN A 112 1.15 -0.74 -8.04
N ASN A 113 2.22 -1.53 -8.08
CA ASN A 113 2.76 -2.03 -9.34
C ASN A 113 1.76 -2.91 -10.10
N ILE A 114 1.07 -3.82 -9.41
CA ILE A 114 0.06 -4.67 -10.05
C ILE A 114 -1.15 -3.84 -10.52
N LEU A 115 -1.59 -2.86 -9.72
CA LEU A 115 -2.68 -1.97 -10.10
C LEU A 115 -2.35 -1.21 -11.39
N ARG A 116 -1.16 -0.61 -11.49
CA ARG A 116 -0.72 0.10 -12.70
C ARG A 116 -0.56 -0.82 -13.89
N PHE A 117 -0.03 -2.01 -13.69
CA PHE A 117 0.08 -3.04 -14.73
C PHE A 117 -1.28 -3.42 -15.32
N LEU A 118 -2.31 -3.63 -14.49
CA LEU A 118 -3.66 -3.95 -14.96
C LEU A 118 -4.36 -2.75 -15.60
N GLN A 119 -4.14 -1.55 -15.07
CA GLN A 119 -4.71 -0.31 -15.62
C GLN A 119 -4.24 -0.09 -17.07
N THR A 120 -2.95 -0.30 -17.35
CA THR A 120 -2.40 -0.12 -18.71
C THR A 120 -2.95 -1.12 -19.73
N GLN A 121 -3.43 -2.27 -19.27
CA GLN A 121 -4.07 -3.28 -20.11
C GLN A 121 -5.60 -3.11 -20.23
N SER A 122 -6.15 -2.00 -19.71
CA SER A 122 -7.59 -1.70 -19.72
C SER A 122 -8.46 -2.75 -18.99
N VAL A 123 -7.88 -3.54 -18.09
CA VAL A 123 -8.58 -4.56 -17.30
C VAL A 123 -9.23 -3.90 -16.08
N VAL A 124 -10.42 -3.30 -16.29
CA VAL A 124 -11.08 -2.45 -15.28
C VAL A 124 -11.93 -3.24 -14.29
N ILE A 125 -12.66 -4.26 -14.73
CA ILE A 125 -13.63 -4.98 -13.87
C ILE A 125 -12.96 -5.63 -12.66
N PRO A 126 -11.89 -6.42 -12.81
CA PRO A 126 -11.19 -6.98 -11.66
C PRO A 126 -10.63 -5.92 -10.73
N LEU A 127 -10.15 -4.81 -11.29
CA LEU A 127 -9.62 -3.70 -10.54
C LEU A 127 -10.63 -3.14 -9.54
N VAL A 128 -11.87 -2.92 -10.00
CA VAL A 128 -12.98 -2.43 -9.16
C VAL A 128 -13.35 -3.45 -8.09
N VAL A 129 -13.53 -4.72 -8.46
CA VAL A 129 -13.91 -5.78 -7.53
C VAL A 129 -12.87 -5.94 -6.43
N PHE A 130 -11.58 -6.05 -6.80
CA PHE A 130 -10.49 -6.22 -5.84
C PHE A 130 -10.10 -4.95 -5.08
N SER A 131 -10.73 -3.80 -5.38
CA SER A 131 -10.64 -2.59 -4.57
C SER A 131 -11.80 -2.50 -3.56
N VAL A 132 -13.01 -2.87 -3.96
CA VAL A 132 -14.21 -2.79 -3.11
C VAL A 132 -14.23 -3.87 -2.03
N VAL A 133 -13.86 -5.11 -2.37
CA VAL A 133 -13.85 -6.24 -1.41
C VAL A 133 -12.90 -5.99 -0.23
N PRO A 134 -11.62 -5.62 -0.44
CA PRO A 134 -10.73 -5.30 0.67
C PRO A 134 -11.18 -4.10 1.49
N LEU A 135 -11.84 -3.11 0.88
CA LEU A 135 -12.41 -1.97 1.60
C LEU A 135 -13.45 -2.44 2.62
N GLY A 136 -14.37 -3.31 2.21
CA GLY A 136 -15.36 -3.90 3.12
C GLY A 136 -14.72 -4.72 4.24
N ILE A 137 -13.72 -5.54 3.91
CA ILE A 137 -12.95 -6.33 4.88
C ILE A 137 -12.20 -5.41 5.84
N HIS A 138 -11.61 -4.30 5.35
CA HIS A 138 -10.92 -3.31 6.17
C HIS A 138 -11.82 -2.74 7.27
N PHE A 139 -13.05 -2.34 6.93
CA PHE A 139 -14.01 -1.86 7.94
C PHE A 139 -14.30 -2.91 9.02
N GLY A 140 -14.48 -4.18 8.63
CA GLY A 140 -14.67 -5.29 9.57
C GLY A 140 -13.49 -5.53 10.49
N ILE A 141 -12.27 -5.48 9.93
CA ILE A 141 -11.02 -5.69 10.69
C ILE A 141 -10.79 -4.53 11.66
N VAL A 142 -10.94 -3.27 11.19
CA VAL A 142 -10.80 -2.08 12.05
C VAL A 142 -11.78 -2.12 13.21
N TYR A 143 -13.06 -2.40 12.93
CA TYR A 143 -14.10 -2.51 13.96
C TYR A 143 -13.75 -3.60 14.99
N SER A 144 -13.30 -4.76 14.54
CA SER A 144 -12.93 -5.87 15.43
C SER A 144 -11.69 -5.57 16.26
N LEU A 145 -10.64 -5.01 15.66
CA LEU A 145 -9.38 -4.73 16.36
C LEU A 145 -9.47 -3.57 17.34
N VAL A 146 -10.24 -2.53 16.99
CA VAL A 146 -10.36 -1.36 17.87
C VAL A 146 -11.36 -1.60 19.01
N ASN A 147 -12.49 -2.29 18.73
CA ASN A 147 -13.58 -2.42 19.71
C ASN A 147 -13.52 -3.72 20.53
N LYS A 148 -12.95 -4.82 19.99
CA LYS A 148 -12.96 -6.12 20.65
C LYS A 148 -11.61 -6.52 21.27
N THR A 149 -10.53 -5.78 20.95
CA THR A 149 -9.20 -6.07 21.49
C THR A 149 -8.66 -4.89 22.29
N SER A 150 -7.85 -5.17 23.30
CA SER A 150 -7.16 -4.17 24.10
C SER A 150 -5.98 -3.48 23.38
N VAL A 151 -5.90 -3.60 22.05
CA VAL A 151 -4.78 -3.09 21.23
C VAL A 151 -4.87 -1.57 21.08
N GLY A 152 -6.02 -0.97 21.31
CA GLY A 152 -6.22 0.49 21.30
C GLY A 152 -5.80 1.12 19.96
N CYS A 153 -4.98 2.19 20.04
CA CYS A 153 -4.53 2.97 18.87
C CYS A 153 -3.69 2.17 17.87
N ARG A 154 -3.02 1.08 18.31
CA ARG A 154 -2.22 0.20 17.45
C ARG A 154 -3.06 -0.66 16.51
N GLY A 155 -4.35 -0.84 16.83
CA GLY A 155 -5.29 -1.63 16.01
C GLY A 155 -5.52 -1.05 14.62
N ALA A 156 -5.53 0.27 14.48
CA ALA A 156 -5.77 0.94 13.20
C ALA A 156 -4.65 0.68 12.15
N PRO A 157 -3.35 0.88 12.45
CA PRO A 157 -2.28 0.60 11.50
C PRO A 157 -2.11 -0.90 11.23
N MET A 158 -2.38 -1.78 12.22
CA MET A 158 -2.39 -3.22 12.00
C MET A 158 -3.51 -3.64 11.04
N ALA A 159 -4.71 -3.10 11.21
CA ALA A 159 -5.83 -3.35 10.30
C ALA A 159 -5.52 -2.88 8.87
N ALA A 160 -4.91 -1.70 8.72
CA ALA A 160 -4.48 -1.18 7.44
C ALA A 160 -3.45 -2.11 6.78
N SER A 161 -2.42 -2.55 7.51
CA SER A 161 -1.41 -3.47 7.02
C SER A 161 -2.00 -4.80 6.56
N ILE A 162 -2.88 -5.41 7.36
CA ILE A 162 -3.55 -6.67 7.02
C ILE A 162 -4.42 -6.50 5.77
N SER A 163 -5.18 -5.41 5.68
CA SER A 163 -6.07 -5.15 4.53
C SER A 163 -5.28 -4.96 3.23
N ILE A 164 -4.13 -4.26 3.29
CA ILE A 164 -3.26 -4.07 2.13
C ILE A 164 -2.66 -5.41 1.68
N TRP A 165 -2.26 -6.29 2.60
CA TRP A 165 -1.79 -7.64 2.29
C TRP A 165 -2.87 -8.49 1.64
N ILE A 166 -4.11 -8.43 2.14
CA ILE A 166 -5.26 -9.15 1.55
C ILE A 166 -5.49 -8.64 0.12
N SER A 167 -5.49 -7.33 -0.09
CA SER A 167 -5.65 -6.72 -1.42
C SER A 167 -4.57 -7.17 -2.38
N PHE A 168 -3.30 -7.14 -1.93
CA PHE A 168 -2.17 -7.57 -2.73
C PHE A 168 -2.27 -9.05 -3.11
N LEU A 169 -2.56 -9.93 -2.14
CA LEU A 169 -2.67 -11.37 -2.39
C LEU A 169 -3.81 -11.70 -3.36
N LEU A 170 -4.98 -11.08 -3.19
CA LEU A 170 -6.11 -11.29 -4.09
C LEU A 170 -5.77 -10.86 -5.53
N LEU A 171 -5.14 -9.70 -5.67
CA LEU A 171 -4.78 -9.18 -6.99
C LEU A 171 -3.62 -9.95 -7.63
N ALA A 172 -2.64 -10.38 -6.84
CA ALA A 172 -1.55 -11.22 -7.30
C ALA A 172 -2.04 -12.60 -7.78
N LEU A 173 -2.94 -13.24 -7.04
CA LEU A 173 -3.59 -14.49 -7.44
C LEU A 173 -4.36 -14.33 -8.75
N TYR A 174 -5.05 -13.20 -8.93
CA TYR A 174 -5.74 -12.92 -10.18
C TYR A 174 -4.76 -12.83 -11.37
N VAL A 175 -3.67 -12.09 -11.22
CA VAL A 175 -2.66 -11.92 -12.28
C VAL A 175 -1.92 -13.22 -12.58
N LEU A 176 -1.66 -14.05 -11.57
CA LEU A 176 -0.98 -15.33 -11.75
C LEU A 176 -1.90 -16.44 -12.28
N SER A 177 -3.22 -16.24 -12.33
CA SER A 177 -4.17 -17.24 -12.82
C SER A 177 -4.09 -17.36 -14.34
N PRO A 178 -3.76 -18.53 -14.90
CA PRO A 178 -3.51 -18.72 -16.34
C PRO A 178 -4.77 -18.54 -17.21
N THR A 179 -5.96 -18.63 -16.63
CA THR A 179 -7.24 -18.47 -17.33
C THR A 179 -7.52 -17.03 -17.75
N ASN A 180 -7.03 -16.05 -16.97
CA ASN A 180 -7.36 -14.65 -17.20
C ASN A 180 -6.38 -13.96 -18.17
N PHE A 181 -5.17 -14.49 -18.32
CA PHE A 181 -4.18 -13.94 -19.26
C PHE A 181 -4.48 -14.28 -20.73
N ARG A 182 -5.25 -15.38 -20.98
CA ARG A 182 -5.62 -15.81 -22.34
C ARG A 182 -6.88 -15.14 -22.91
N THR A 183 -7.75 -14.59 -22.06
CA THR A 183 -9.03 -14.02 -22.52
C THR A 183 -8.92 -12.57 -23.02
N HIS A 184 -7.77 -11.94 -22.87
CA HIS A 184 -7.52 -10.56 -23.30
C HIS A 184 -6.36 -10.46 -24.31
N GLY A 185 -5.99 -11.57 -24.94
CA GLY A 185 -5.10 -11.58 -26.09
C GLY A 185 -5.76 -10.92 -27.32
N PRO A 186 -4.95 -10.44 -28.29
CA PRO A 186 -5.42 -9.70 -29.47
C PRO A 186 -6.37 -10.46 -30.39
N ASP A 187 -6.72 -11.71 -30.07
CA ASP A 187 -7.62 -12.57 -30.88
C ASP A 187 -9.11 -12.44 -30.47
N SER A 188 -9.47 -11.49 -29.61
CA SER A 188 -10.84 -11.26 -29.13
C SER A 188 -11.47 -9.96 -29.67
N LEU A 189 -10.99 -9.45 -30.81
CA LEU A 189 -11.59 -8.35 -31.57
C LEU A 189 -11.92 -8.80 -32.97
#